data_c2ff30b49d433418fe46da640c0445d8
#
_entry.id   c2ff30b49d433418fe46da640c0445d8
#
_cell.length_a   1.000
_cell.length_b   1.000
_cell.length_c   1.000
_cell.angle_alpha   90.00
_cell.angle_beta   90.00
_cell.angle_gamma   90.00
#
_symmetry.space_group_name_H-M   'P 1'
#
loop_
_entity.id
_entity.type
_entity.pdbx_description
1 polymer ?
#
loop_
_entity_poly.entity_id
_entity_poly.type
_entity_poly.pdbx_seq_one_letter_code
_entity_poly.pdbx_strand_id
1 'polypeptide(L)'
;QKVMDNYEKMLECYASDVKDPKLPEVYAGIKSFCHNLVHHLLMYQVIQNDSFFRSASDSSKNLDLMQIGERIEKGDIDEDFLNLAFSYILTVRQWNGKKLSYFADIVCNPATDYRAAALMISAAMLSSIKVFDYNMMTTLFDIWKKSKDVKISERALVGWSVIMMSVDSEQYPYI
;
A
#
# COMPACT_ATOMS: atom_id res chain seq x y z
N GLN A 1 -1.00 -5.51 -23.14
CA GLN A 1 -1.74 -6.46 -23.99
C GLN A 1 -3.04 -6.90 -23.30
N LYS A 2 -3.02 -7.61 -22.16
CA LYS A 2 -4.23 -8.10 -21.43
C LYS A 2 -5.33 -7.06 -21.17
N VAL A 3 -4.96 -5.81 -20.89
CA VAL A 3 -5.91 -4.73 -20.62
C VAL A 3 -6.61 -4.30 -21.90
N MET A 4 -5.87 -4.17 -22.99
CA MET A 4 -6.45 -3.86 -24.30
C MET A 4 -7.40 -4.95 -24.75
N ASP A 5 -6.97 -6.23 -24.63
CA ASP A 5 -7.81 -7.38 -25.00
C ASP A 5 -9.12 -7.44 -24.19
N ASN A 6 -9.06 -7.11 -22.90
CA ASN A 6 -10.24 -7.04 -22.04
C ASN A 6 -11.13 -5.81 -22.35
N TYR A 7 -10.53 -4.68 -22.69
CA TYR A 7 -11.26 -3.49 -23.10
C TYR A 7 -11.99 -3.70 -24.43
N GLU A 8 -11.33 -4.31 -25.41
CA GLU A 8 -11.92 -4.66 -26.70
C GLU A 8 -13.12 -5.60 -26.52
N LYS A 9 -12.99 -6.65 -25.70
CA LYS A 9 -14.11 -7.55 -25.36
C LYS A 9 -15.27 -6.83 -24.69
N MET A 10 -14.97 -5.88 -23.81
CA MET A 10 -15.99 -5.07 -23.14
C MET A 10 -16.76 -4.20 -24.17
N LEU A 11 -16.05 -3.61 -25.14
CA LEU A 11 -16.68 -2.83 -26.21
C LEU A 11 -17.55 -3.70 -27.13
N GLU A 12 -17.07 -4.90 -27.48
CA GLU A 12 -17.85 -5.89 -28.27
C GLU A 12 -19.14 -6.30 -27.54
N CYS A 13 -19.06 -6.60 -26.24
CA CYS A 13 -20.25 -6.91 -25.41
C CYS A 13 -21.22 -5.73 -25.35
N TYR A 14 -20.72 -4.50 -25.22
CA TYR A 14 -21.55 -3.30 -25.19
C TYR A 14 -22.24 -3.05 -26.54
N ALA A 15 -21.50 -3.22 -27.64
CA ALA A 15 -22.00 -3.01 -29.00
C ALA A 15 -23.02 -4.09 -29.42
N SER A 16 -22.92 -5.30 -28.89
CA SER A 16 -23.83 -6.42 -29.20
C SER A 16 -25.05 -6.52 -28.29
N ASP A 17 -25.24 -5.60 -27.33
CA ASP A 17 -26.31 -5.59 -26.32
C ASP A 17 -26.41 -6.91 -25.51
N VAL A 18 -25.33 -7.68 -25.47
CA VAL A 18 -25.22 -8.91 -24.71
C VAL A 18 -24.92 -8.58 -23.25
N LYS A 19 -25.85 -8.87 -22.35
CA LYS A 19 -25.66 -8.76 -20.91
C LYS A 19 -24.79 -9.93 -20.40
N ASP A 20 -23.47 -9.82 -20.54
CA ASP A 20 -22.56 -10.76 -19.90
C ASP A 20 -22.49 -10.49 -18.38
N PRO A 21 -22.87 -11.45 -17.52
CA PRO A 21 -22.81 -11.29 -16.06
C PRO A 21 -21.38 -11.07 -15.52
N LYS A 22 -20.35 -11.36 -16.31
CA LYS A 22 -18.93 -11.13 -15.95
C LYS A 22 -18.44 -9.71 -16.28
N LEU A 23 -19.22 -8.92 -17.01
CA LEU A 23 -18.83 -7.57 -17.42
C LEU A 23 -18.42 -6.67 -16.24
N PRO A 24 -19.14 -6.64 -15.09
CA PRO A 24 -18.75 -5.87 -13.92
C PRO A 24 -17.39 -6.29 -13.33
N GLU A 25 -17.09 -7.61 -13.34
CA GLU A 25 -15.80 -8.13 -12.85
C GLU A 25 -14.64 -7.71 -13.78
N VAL A 26 -14.86 -7.79 -15.09
CA VAL A 26 -13.88 -7.34 -16.10
C VAL A 26 -13.61 -5.85 -15.95
N TYR A 27 -14.65 -5.03 -15.79
CA TYR A 27 -14.53 -3.58 -15.57
C TYR A 27 -13.76 -3.27 -14.29
N ALA A 28 -14.11 -3.92 -13.18
CA ALA A 28 -13.40 -3.76 -11.90
C ALA A 28 -11.91 -4.16 -12.02
N GLY A 29 -11.63 -5.23 -12.77
CA GLY A 29 -10.27 -5.68 -13.05
C GLY A 29 -9.46 -4.66 -13.86
N ILE A 30 -10.04 -4.10 -14.91
CA ILE A 30 -9.41 -3.04 -15.73
C ILE A 30 -9.15 -1.80 -14.87
N LYS A 31 -10.15 -1.35 -14.11
CA LYS A 31 -10.03 -0.18 -13.22
C LYS A 31 -8.90 -0.38 -12.21
N SER A 32 -8.87 -1.52 -11.53
CA SER A 32 -7.82 -1.86 -10.57
C SER A 32 -6.44 -1.86 -11.21
N PHE A 33 -6.30 -2.44 -12.40
CA PHE A 33 -5.03 -2.46 -13.13
C PHE A 33 -4.57 -1.06 -13.51
N CYS A 34 -5.47 -0.21 -14.01
CA CYS A 34 -5.13 1.18 -14.35
C CYS A 34 -4.67 1.97 -13.12
N HIS A 35 -5.36 1.83 -11.98
CA HIS A 35 -4.94 2.45 -10.73
C HIS A 35 -3.55 1.98 -10.28
N ASN A 36 -3.29 0.67 -10.35
CA ASN A 36 -1.99 0.10 -10.01
C ASN A 36 -0.88 0.64 -10.93
N LEU A 37 -1.16 0.76 -12.23
CA LEU A 37 -0.19 1.29 -13.20
C LEU A 37 0.12 2.76 -12.92
N VAL A 38 -0.90 3.58 -12.68
CA VAL A 38 -0.73 5.01 -12.35
C VAL A 38 0.09 5.15 -11.06
N HIS A 39 -0.25 4.42 -10.00
CA HIS A 39 0.51 4.44 -8.75
C HIS A 39 1.98 4.05 -8.96
N HIS A 40 2.24 3.00 -9.75
CA HIS A 40 3.60 2.57 -10.08
C HIS A 40 4.40 3.66 -10.81
N LEU A 41 3.77 4.34 -11.78
CA LEU A 41 4.43 5.40 -12.53
C LEU A 41 4.72 6.63 -11.65
N LEU A 42 3.77 7.03 -10.81
CA LEU A 42 3.95 8.13 -9.88
C LEU A 42 5.05 7.83 -8.85
N MET A 43 5.04 6.65 -8.23
CA MET A 43 6.09 6.25 -7.29
C MET A 43 7.46 6.16 -7.99
N TYR A 44 7.51 5.64 -9.22
CA TYR A 44 8.75 5.64 -10.01
C TYR A 44 9.26 7.06 -10.24
N GLN A 45 8.41 8.02 -10.60
CA GLN A 45 8.78 9.43 -10.77
C GLN A 45 9.31 10.03 -9.46
N VAL A 46 8.67 9.73 -8.33
CA VAL A 46 9.14 10.16 -7.01
C VAL A 46 10.55 9.64 -6.74
N ILE A 47 10.80 8.35 -6.94
CA ILE A 47 12.11 7.72 -6.73
C ILE A 47 13.17 8.32 -7.66
N GLN A 48 12.82 8.67 -8.90
CA GLN A 48 13.77 9.28 -9.84
C GLN A 48 14.12 10.73 -9.50
N ASN A 49 13.17 11.50 -8.97
CA ASN A 49 13.31 12.95 -8.78
C ASN A 49 13.67 13.35 -7.34
N ASP A 50 13.53 12.45 -6.37
CA ASP A 50 13.81 12.72 -4.94
C ASP A 50 14.95 11.82 -4.46
N SER A 51 16.07 12.44 -4.05
CA SER A 51 17.28 11.73 -3.62
C SER A 51 17.06 10.87 -2.37
N PHE A 52 16.18 11.30 -1.46
CA PHE A 52 15.85 10.53 -0.26
C PHE A 52 15.09 9.25 -0.62
N PHE A 53 14.04 9.34 -1.45
CA PHE A 53 13.29 8.18 -1.93
C PHE A 53 14.15 7.24 -2.77
N ARG A 54 15.08 7.78 -3.57
CA ARG A 54 16.02 6.98 -4.34
C ARG A 54 16.95 6.17 -3.42
N SER A 55 17.58 6.84 -2.44
CA SER A 55 18.44 6.18 -1.46
C SER A 55 17.69 5.10 -0.68
N ALA A 56 16.45 5.38 -0.24
CA ALA A 56 15.61 4.43 0.45
C ALA A 56 15.28 3.20 -0.44
N SER A 57 14.94 3.42 -1.70
CA SER A 57 14.67 2.35 -2.66
C SER A 57 15.89 1.47 -2.93
N ASP A 58 17.07 2.09 -3.09
CA ASP A 58 18.31 1.36 -3.35
C ASP A 58 18.76 0.54 -2.15
N SER A 59 18.65 1.08 -0.93
CA SER A 59 19.04 0.37 0.29
C SER A 59 18.14 -0.83 0.58
N SER A 60 16.87 -0.76 0.27
CA SER A 60 15.86 -1.77 0.62
C SER A 60 15.49 -2.74 -0.52
N LYS A 61 16.15 -2.64 -1.69
CA LYS A 61 15.79 -3.40 -2.91
C LYS A 61 15.79 -4.94 -2.76
N ASN A 62 16.56 -5.46 -1.82
CA ASN A 62 16.68 -6.90 -1.56
C ASN A 62 15.80 -7.39 -0.41
N LEU A 63 15.05 -6.48 0.22
CA LEU A 63 14.14 -6.79 1.32
C LEU A 63 12.74 -7.06 0.79
N ASP A 64 12.02 -7.97 1.42
CA ASP A 64 10.60 -8.19 1.18
C ASP A 64 9.81 -8.24 2.49
N LEU A 65 8.49 -8.18 2.36
CA LEU A 65 7.59 -8.13 3.51
C LEU A 65 7.61 -9.44 4.33
N MET A 66 7.89 -10.58 3.71
CA MET A 66 7.98 -11.86 4.41
C MET A 66 9.22 -11.90 5.30
N GLN A 67 10.36 -11.44 4.79
CA GLN A 67 11.59 -11.31 5.57
C GLN A 67 11.42 -10.36 6.76
N ILE A 68 10.65 -9.28 6.59
CA ILE A 68 10.32 -8.37 7.70
C ILE A 68 9.54 -9.12 8.78
N GLY A 69 8.48 -9.84 8.41
CA GLY A 69 7.68 -10.60 9.34
C GLY A 69 8.49 -11.69 10.08
N GLU A 70 9.29 -12.46 9.35
CA GLU A 70 10.12 -13.52 9.92
C GLU A 70 11.14 -13.01 10.93
N ARG A 71 11.80 -11.87 10.66
CA ARG A 71 12.78 -11.29 11.59
C ARG A 71 12.11 -10.75 12.85
N ILE A 72 10.93 -10.14 12.70
CA ILE A 72 10.12 -9.68 13.84
C ILE A 72 9.72 -10.88 14.73
N GLU A 73 9.23 -11.95 14.14
CA GLU A 73 8.84 -13.17 14.90
C GLU A 73 10.02 -13.81 15.63
N LYS A 74 11.21 -13.75 15.07
CA LYS A 74 12.45 -14.25 15.69
C LYS A 74 13.03 -13.30 16.74
N GLY A 75 12.52 -12.07 16.84
CA GLY A 75 13.09 -11.03 17.72
C GLY A 75 14.44 -10.51 17.24
N ASP A 76 14.80 -10.75 15.97
CA ASP A 76 16.04 -10.31 15.35
C ASP A 76 15.86 -8.92 14.72
N ILE A 77 15.71 -7.91 15.58
CA ILE A 77 15.38 -6.54 15.20
C ILE A 77 16.45 -5.60 15.76
N ASP A 78 17.32 -5.13 14.90
CA ASP A 78 18.25 -4.03 15.18
C ASP A 78 17.78 -2.74 14.50
N GLU A 79 18.48 -1.64 14.78
CA GLU A 79 18.16 -0.32 14.25
C GLU A 79 18.35 -0.25 12.74
N ASP A 80 19.38 -0.89 12.20
CA ASP A 80 19.69 -0.91 10.77
C ASP A 80 18.58 -1.65 10.01
N PHE A 81 18.10 -2.76 10.56
CA PHE A 81 16.98 -3.47 9.98
C PHE A 81 15.68 -2.67 10.01
N LEU A 82 15.40 -1.96 11.10
CA LEU A 82 14.21 -1.10 11.17
C LEU A 82 14.26 0.01 10.14
N ASN A 83 15.44 0.61 9.90
CA ASN A 83 15.64 1.59 8.85
C ASN A 83 15.45 1.00 7.44
N LEU A 84 15.89 -0.22 7.22
CA LEU A 84 15.65 -0.94 5.96
C LEU A 84 14.15 -1.26 5.76
N ALA A 85 13.46 -1.74 6.80
CA ALA A 85 12.04 -2.01 6.76
C ALA A 85 11.22 -0.73 6.50
N PHE A 86 11.58 0.37 7.16
CA PHE A 86 11.01 1.70 6.89
C PHE A 86 11.20 2.09 5.42
N SER A 87 12.42 1.99 4.91
CA SER A 87 12.78 2.35 3.53
C SER A 87 12.02 1.50 2.51
N TYR A 88 11.88 0.20 2.77
CA TYR A 88 11.11 -0.72 1.94
C TYR A 88 9.63 -0.31 1.87
N ILE A 89 8.99 -0.07 3.02
CA ILE A 89 7.57 0.30 3.07
C ILE A 89 7.34 1.69 2.45
N LEU A 90 8.25 2.63 2.67
CA LEU A 90 8.17 3.99 2.13
C LEU A 90 8.17 4.03 0.60
N THR A 91 8.95 3.14 -0.04
CA THR A 91 9.17 3.14 -1.49
C THR A 91 8.41 2.02 -2.22
N VAL A 92 7.58 1.30 -1.48
CA VAL A 92 6.85 0.17 -2.03
C VAL A 92 5.85 0.61 -3.09
N ARG A 93 5.73 -0.22 -4.11
CA ARG A 93 4.65 -0.15 -5.09
C ARG A 93 3.37 -0.68 -4.44
N GLN A 94 2.22 -0.33 -5.01
CA GLN A 94 0.94 -0.75 -4.48
C GLN A 94 0.88 -2.26 -4.21
N TRP A 95 0.50 -2.62 -3.00
CA TRP A 95 0.35 -4.00 -2.58
C TRP A 95 -1.04 -4.56 -2.94
N ASN A 96 -1.09 -5.85 -3.23
CA ASN A 96 -2.36 -6.56 -3.33
C ASN A 96 -2.94 -6.84 -1.93
N GLY A 97 -4.21 -7.22 -1.87
CA GLY A 97 -4.91 -7.45 -0.61
C GLY A 97 -4.24 -8.48 0.32
N LYS A 98 -3.56 -9.51 -0.23
CA LYS A 98 -2.82 -10.50 0.59
C LYS A 98 -1.62 -9.87 1.30
N LYS A 99 -0.86 -9.03 0.60
CA LYS A 99 0.29 -8.32 1.20
C LYS A 99 -0.15 -7.30 2.23
N LEU A 100 -1.24 -6.58 1.97
CA LEU A 100 -1.81 -5.61 2.90
C LEU A 100 -2.32 -6.29 4.18
N SER A 101 -3.03 -7.42 4.04
CA SER A 101 -3.45 -8.20 5.20
C SER A 101 -2.25 -8.70 6.01
N TYR A 102 -1.22 -9.20 5.35
CA TYR A 102 -0.01 -9.66 6.01
C TYR A 102 0.75 -8.51 6.70
N PHE A 103 0.81 -7.34 6.08
CA PHE A 103 1.35 -6.13 6.73
C PHE A 103 0.59 -5.78 8.01
N ALA A 104 -0.73 -5.78 7.96
CA ALA A 104 -1.56 -5.55 9.15
C ALA A 104 -1.32 -6.62 10.23
N ASP A 105 -1.14 -7.88 9.83
CA ASP A 105 -0.83 -8.98 10.76
C ASP A 105 0.53 -8.77 11.44
N ILE A 106 1.57 -8.37 10.69
CA ILE A 106 2.89 -8.04 11.24
C ILE A 106 2.77 -6.90 12.26
N VAL A 107 2.12 -5.80 11.89
CA VAL A 107 2.00 -4.61 12.76
C VAL A 107 1.22 -4.92 14.04
N CYS A 108 0.18 -5.77 13.96
CA CYS A 108 -0.66 -6.16 15.09
C CYS A 108 -0.12 -7.38 15.84
N ASN A 109 1.01 -7.99 15.43
CA ASN A 109 1.58 -9.15 16.08
C ASN A 109 2.08 -8.78 17.49
N PRO A 110 1.75 -9.54 18.53
CA PRO A 110 2.27 -9.30 19.89
C PRO A 110 3.81 -9.33 20.00
N ALA A 111 4.50 -9.99 19.07
CA ALA A 111 5.97 -9.99 19.00
C ALA A 111 6.54 -8.67 18.43
N THR A 112 5.73 -7.85 17.78
CA THR A 112 6.15 -6.57 17.22
C THR A 112 6.15 -5.53 18.33
N ASP A 113 7.33 -5.00 18.65
CA ASP A 113 7.40 -3.91 19.61
C ASP A 113 6.78 -2.62 19.05
N TYR A 114 6.41 -1.71 19.94
CA TYR A 114 5.78 -0.44 19.56
C TYR A 114 6.66 0.39 18.61
N ARG A 115 7.99 0.40 18.77
CA ARG A 115 8.91 1.18 17.94
C ARG A 115 8.88 0.67 16.50
N ALA A 116 8.96 -0.65 16.31
CA ALA A 116 8.89 -1.28 15.00
C ALA A 116 7.52 -1.01 14.33
N ALA A 117 6.42 -1.22 15.05
CA ALA A 117 5.08 -0.94 14.55
C ALA A 117 4.90 0.53 14.16
N ALA A 118 5.35 1.45 15.01
CA ALA A 118 5.23 2.90 14.78
C ALA A 118 6.04 3.35 13.55
N LEU A 119 7.23 2.78 13.33
CA LEU A 119 8.04 3.06 12.14
C LEU A 119 7.37 2.55 10.88
N MET A 120 6.85 1.31 10.89
CA MET A 120 6.15 0.73 9.74
C MET A 120 4.87 1.50 9.39
N ILE A 121 4.06 1.88 10.37
CA ILE A 121 2.87 2.73 10.18
C ILE A 121 3.27 4.09 9.60
N SER A 122 4.35 4.69 10.11
CA SER A 122 4.82 5.99 9.64
C SER A 122 5.31 5.93 8.20
N ALA A 123 6.03 4.87 7.82
CA ALA A 123 6.47 4.66 6.44
C ALA A 123 5.27 4.49 5.49
N ALA A 124 4.27 3.70 5.88
CA ALA A 124 3.04 3.51 5.11
C ALA A 124 2.26 4.83 4.95
N MET A 125 2.14 5.62 6.02
CA MET A 125 1.52 6.95 5.98
C MET A 125 2.27 7.89 5.02
N LEU A 126 3.59 8.01 5.15
CA LEU A 126 4.39 8.92 4.33
C LEU A 126 4.40 8.49 2.86
N SER A 127 4.46 7.19 2.57
CA SER A 127 4.31 6.65 1.22
C SER A 127 2.97 7.07 0.61
N SER A 128 1.86 6.91 1.37
CA SER A 128 0.51 7.23 0.90
C SER A 128 0.24 8.74 0.78
N ILE A 129 0.92 9.59 1.55
CA ILE A 129 0.89 11.05 1.36
C ILE A 129 1.62 11.44 0.07
N LYS A 130 2.74 10.78 -0.21
CA LYS A 130 3.55 11.10 -1.39
C LYS A 130 2.92 10.61 -2.70
N VAL A 131 2.37 9.41 -2.69
CA VAL A 131 1.58 8.83 -3.78
C VAL A 131 0.37 8.16 -3.16
N PHE A 132 -0.80 8.76 -3.34
CA PHE A 132 -2.01 8.30 -2.69
C PHE A 132 -2.31 6.82 -2.99
N ASP A 133 -2.46 6.02 -1.93
CA ASP A 133 -2.86 4.61 -1.99
C ASP A 133 -4.08 4.37 -1.09
N TYR A 134 -5.26 4.25 -1.72
CA TYR A 134 -6.51 3.96 -1.03
C TYR A 134 -6.45 2.66 -0.23
N ASN A 135 -5.81 1.62 -0.76
CA ASN A 135 -5.75 0.32 -0.11
C ASN A 135 -4.86 0.36 1.14
N MET A 136 -3.75 1.09 1.08
CA MET A 136 -2.89 1.31 2.25
C MET A 136 -3.62 2.15 3.30
N MET A 137 -4.31 3.20 2.88
CA MET A 137 -5.12 4.03 3.79
C MET A 137 -6.17 3.19 4.53
N THR A 138 -6.94 2.36 3.82
CA THR A 138 -7.93 1.46 4.45
C THR A 138 -7.26 0.42 5.36
N THR A 139 -6.07 -0.06 5.02
CA THR A 139 -5.30 -0.98 5.87
C THR A 139 -4.89 -0.34 7.19
N LEU A 140 -4.50 0.94 7.21
CA LEU A 140 -4.23 1.65 8.47
C LEU A 140 -5.48 1.77 9.33
N PHE A 141 -6.65 1.98 8.73
CA PHE A 141 -7.93 1.98 9.45
C PHE A 141 -8.27 0.60 10.02
N ASP A 142 -7.95 -0.47 9.29
CA ASP A 142 -8.14 -1.84 9.78
C ASP A 142 -7.17 -2.16 10.94
N ILE A 143 -5.92 -1.71 10.88
CA ILE A 143 -4.96 -1.82 11.98
C ILE A 143 -5.48 -1.12 13.23
N TRP A 144 -6.03 0.11 13.09
CA TRP A 144 -6.67 0.81 14.20
C TRP A 144 -7.75 -0.03 14.88
N LYS A 145 -8.61 -0.68 14.12
CA LYS A 145 -9.70 -1.53 14.66
C LYS A 145 -9.19 -2.85 15.24
N LYS A 146 -8.15 -3.43 14.65
CA LYS A 146 -7.66 -4.78 14.96
C LYS A 146 -6.67 -4.81 16.12
N SER A 147 -5.85 -3.77 16.26
CA SER A 147 -4.78 -3.71 17.25
C SER A 147 -5.34 -3.72 18.68
N LYS A 148 -4.79 -4.60 19.51
CA LYS A 148 -5.06 -4.64 20.96
C LYS A 148 -4.18 -3.68 21.74
N ASP A 149 -3.06 -3.25 21.16
CA ASP A 149 -2.19 -2.22 21.74
C ASP A 149 -2.74 -0.85 21.39
N VAL A 150 -3.10 -0.07 22.43
CA VAL A 150 -3.71 1.26 22.30
C VAL A 150 -2.78 2.22 21.54
N LYS A 151 -1.46 2.17 21.79
CA LYS A 151 -0.49 3.07 21.16
C LYS A 151 -0.36 2.79 19.67
N ILE A 152 -0.36 1.51 19.27
CA ILE A 152 -0.34 1.09 17.86
C ILE A 152 -1.65 1.52 17.18
N SER A 153 -2.78 1.26 17.84
CA SER A 153 -4.11 1.66 17.37
C SER A 153 -4.20 3.17 17.13
N GLU A 154 -3.85 3.99 18.12
CA GLU A 154 -3.84 5.45 18.00
C GLU A 154 -2.90 5.93 16.89
N ARG A 155 -1.71 5.33 16.76
CA ARG A 155 -0.76 5.68 15.71
C ARG A 155 -1.31 5.39 14.32
N ALA A 156 -2.01 4.26 14.14
CA ALA A 156 -2.64 3.90 12.88
C ALA A 156 -3.79 4.86 12.53
N LEU A 157 -4.61 5.24 13.53
CA LEU A 157 -5.68 6.22 13.34
C LEU A 157 -5.14 7.60 12.93
N VAL A 158 -4.08 8.06 13.59
CA VAL A 158 -3.39 9.30 13.21
C VAL A 158 -2.88 9.21 11.77
N GLY A 159 -2.22 8.10 11.41
CA GLY A 159 -1.73 7.88 10.05
C GLY A 159 -2.85 7.93 9.01
N TRP A 160 -3.95 7.25 9.26
CA TRP A 160 -5.15 7.29 8.42
C TRP A 160 -5.70 8.71 8.28
N SER A 161 -5.87 9.43 9.39
CA SER A 161 -6.41 10.79 9.40
C SER A 161 -5.53 11.77 8.60
N VAL A 162 -4.21 11.68 8.75
CA VAL A 162 -3.27 12.54 8.03
C VAL A 162 -3.33 12.27 6.52
N ILE A 163 -3.43 10.99 6.09
CA ILE A 163 -3.61 10.66 4.68
C ILE A 163 -4.91 11.28 4.16
N MET A 164 -6.03 11.11 4.89
CA MET A 164 -7.32 11.69 4.50
C MET A 164 -7.27 13.21 4.33
N MET A 165 -6.55 13.90 5.22
CA MET A 165 -6.38 15.36 5.13
C MET A 165 -5.45 15.79 3.98
N SER A 166 -4.60 14.91 3.49
CA SER A 166 -3.67 15.18 2.38
C SER A 166 -4.24 14.86 1.00
N VAL A 167 -5.40 14.19 0.94
CA VAL A 167 -6.04 13.83 -0.33
C VAL A 167 -6.55 15.09 -1.03
N ASP A 168 -6.17 15.25 -2.29
CA ASP A 168 -6.70 16.28 -3.15
C ASP A 168 -8.11 15.90 -3.63
N SER A 169 -9.11 16.61 -3.13
CA SER A 169 -10.52 16.37 -3.47
C SER A 169 -10.85 16.60 -4.95
N GLU A 170 -10.03 17.36 -5.68
CA GLU A 170 -10.20 17.53 -7.14
C GLU A 170 -9.74 16.27 -7.90
N GLN A 171 -8.66 15.63 -7.44
CA GLN A 171 -8.17 14.39 -8.04
C GLN A 171 -8.99 13.16 -7.63
N TYR A 172 -9.56 13.18 -6.44
CA TYR A 172 -10.30 12.06 -5.85
C TYR A 172 -11.68 12.47 -5.34
N PRO A 173 -12.61 12.87 -6.23
CA PRO A 173 -13.91 13.45 -5.83
C PRO A 173 -14.86 12.47 -5.12
N TYR A 174 -14.49 11.18 -5.04
CA TYR A 174 -15.31 10.12 -4.43
C TYR A 174 -14.73 9.60 -3.09
N ILE A 175 -13.71 10.24 -2.54
CA ILE A 175 -13.16 9.98 -1.22
C ILE A 175 -13.55 11.09 -0.27
#